data_a5999298718b68b55fc8f98afc3fb1e6
#
_entry.id   a5999298718b68b55fc8f98afc3fb1e6
#
_cell.length_a   1.000
_cell.length_b   1.000
_cell.length_c   1.000
_cell.angle_alpha   90.00
_cell.angle_beta   90.00
_cell.angle_gamma   90.00
#
_symmetry.space_group_name_H-M   'P 1'
#
loop_
_entity.id
_entity.type
_entity.pdbx_description
1 polymer ?
#
loop_
_entity_poly.entity_id
_entity_poly.type
_entity_poly.pdbx_seq_one_letter_code
_entity_poly.pdbx_strand_id
1 'polypeptide(L)'
;MQRLTKKKLIPLAFALFAPLTFTTPRVNASAFGAEIFCTMRDGGNDHESSWDAAYTYIKKQKGGFFKVSPKNAAAQITETVIRESEKFQYCVEYLDNLHPNRKLQKELQKEAKRKEKLEKELDEANEDLSEEVIDRYSY
;
A
#
# COMPACT_ATOMS: atom_id res chain seq x y z
N MET A 1 -61.77 60.01 24.45
CA MET A 1 -60.90 59.19 25.30
C MET A 1 -60.46 58.00 24.47
N GLN A 2 -59.21 58.10 23.95
CA GLN A 2 -58.60 57.04 23.13
C GLN A 2 -57.59 56.26 23.99
N ARG A 3 -57.82 54.96 24.15
CA ARG A 3 -56.90 54.09 24.88
C ARG A 3 -55.80 53.59 23.92
N LEU A 4 -54.58 54.06 24.14
CA LEU A 4 -53.40 53.55 23.48
C LEU A 4 -53.06 52.13 23.97
N THR A 5 -53.17 51.16 23.08
CA THR A 5 -52.69 49.76 23.31
C THR A 5 -51.19 49.73 23.02
N LYS A 6 -50.36 49.53 24.06
CA LYS A 6 -48.93 49.31 23.96
C LYS A 6 -48.65 47.97 23.31
N LYS A 7 -48.22 47.95 22.06
CA LYS A 7 -47.67 46.78 21.40
C LYS A 7 -46.30 46.44 21.98
N LYS A 8 -46.22 45.29 22.67
CA LYS A 8 -44.94 44.76 23.14
C LYS A 8 -44.20 44.19 21.92
N LEU A 9 -43.09 44.83 21.54
CA LEU A 9 -42.09 44.32 20.62
C LEU A 9 -41.33 43.17 21.34
N ILE A 10 -41.51 41.94 20.82
CA ILE A 10 -40.70 40.79 21.21
C ILE A 10 -39.45 40.82 20.34
N PRO A 11 -38.25 40.93 20.90
CA PRO A 11 -37.02 40.83 20.13
C PRO A 11 -36.84 39.37 19.68
N LEU A 12 -36.93 39.17 18.34
CA LEU A 12 -36.64 37.90 17.71
C LEU A 12 -35.12 37.65 17.79
N ALA A 13 -34.68 36.92 18.82
CA ALA A 13 -33.30 36.46 18.91
C ALA A 13 -33.11 35.37 17.84
N PHE A 14 -32.57 35.76 16.69
CA PHE A 14 -32.09 34.83 15.68
C PHE A 14 -30.82 34.19 16.25
N ALA A 15 -31.00 33.01 16.85
CA ALA A 15 -29.91 32.11 17.16
C ALA A 15 -29.29 31.62 15.83
N LEU A 16 -28.14 32.17 15.49
CA LEU A 16 -27.28 31.70 14.40
C LEU A 16 -26.80 30.27 14.74
N PHE A 17 -27.59 29.28 14.37
CA PHE A 17 -27.13 27.89 14.28
C PHE A 17 -26.18 27.80 13.09
N ALA A 18 -24.90 28.01 13.32
CA ALA A 18 -23.87 27.63 12.36
C ALA A 18 -23.90 26.11 12.21
N PRO A 19 -24.15 25.55 10.99
CA PRO A 19 -24.02 24.13 10.80
C PRO A 19 -22.56 23.75 11.00
N LEU A 20 -22.25 23.01 12.07
CA LEU A 20 -21.01 22.30 12.22
C LEU A 20 -20.93 21.29 11.09
N THR A 21 -20.30 21.66 9.99
CA THR A 21 -19.95 20.74 8.92
C THR A 21 -18.88 19.80 9.47
N PHE A 22 -19.32 18.66 10.02
CA PHE A 22 -18.43 17.55 10.27
C PHE A 22 -17.95 17.05 8.91
N THR A 23 -16.79 17.53 8.48
CA THR A 23 -16.03 16.91 7.41
C THR A 23 -15.52 15.59 7.95
N THR A 24 -16.31 14.52 7.81
CA THR A 24 -15.83 13.16 8.04
C THR A 24 -14.67 12.94 7.05
N PRO A 25 -13.47 12.63 7.53
CA PRO A 25 -12.38 12.30 6.62
C PRO A 25 -12.85 11.11 5.78
N ARG A 26 -12.86 11.28 4.46
CA ARG A 26 -13.11 10.16 3.53
C ARG A 26 -11.97 9.19 3.74
N VAL A 27 -12.21 8.18 4.54
CA VAL A 27 -11.26 7.11 4.74
C VAL A 27 -11.15 6.37 3.41
N ASN A 28 -9.99 6.52 2.76
CA ASN A 28 -9.76 5.90 1.47
C ASN A 28 -9.78 4.37 1.63
N ALA A 29 -10.57 3.69 0.79
CA ALA A 29 -10.64 2.22 0.78
C ALA A 29 -9.25 1.57 0.62
N SER A 30 -8.33 2.24 -0.05
CA SER A 30 -6.93 1.81 -0.18
C SER A 30 -6.14 1.89 1.13
N ALA A 31 -6.38 2.89 1.96
CA ALA A 31 -5.71 3.01 3.26
C ALA A 31 -6.13 1.87 4.19
N PHE A 32 -7.41 1.55 4.25
CA PHE A 32 -7.88 0.38 5.00
C PHE A 32 -7.41 -0.94 4.40
N GLY A 33 -7.37 -1.06 3.07
CA GLY A 33 -6.82 -2.24 2.42
C GLY A 33 -5.35 -2.46 2.79
N ALA A 34 -4.55 -1.40 2.83
CA ALA A 34 -3.17 -1.45 3.28
C ALA A 34 -3.09 -1.86 4.76
N GLU A 35 -3.91 -1.27 5.61
CA GLU A 35 -3.95 -1.59 7.04
C GLU A 35 -4.31 -3.06 7.28
N ILE A 36 -5.33 -3.58 6.62
CA ILE A 36 -5.72 -5.00 6.72
C ILE A 36 -4.56 -5.90 6.28
N PHE A 37 -3.97 -5.65 5.10
CA PHE A 37 -2.87 -6.44 4.59
C PHE A 37 -1.69 -6.46 5.56
N CYS A 38 -1.22 -5.29 5.94
CA CYS A 38 -0.05 -5.12 6.80
C CYS A 38 -0.25 -5.72 8.19
N THR A 39 -1.41 -5.47 8.81
CA THR A 39 -1.71 -6.01 10.15
C THR A 39 -1.80 -7.53 10.13
N MET A 40 -2.41 -8.11 9.10
CA MET A 40 -2.48 -9.56 8.97
C MET A 40 -1.09 -10.18 8.75
N ARG A 41 -0.23 -9.56 7.92
CA ARG A 41 1.15 -10.03 7.71
C ARG A 41 1.97 -9.95 8.99
N ASP A 42 1.89 -8.85 9.70
CA ASP A 42 2.55 -8.65 11.00
C ASP A 42 2.06 -9.65 12.05
N GLY A 43 0.77 -9.99 12.02
CA GLY A 43 0.17 -11.04 12.86
C GLY A 43 0.53 -12.48 12.47
N GLY A 44 1.42 -12.68 11.49
CA GLY A 44 1.90 -13.99 11.06
C GLY A 44 0.99 -14.75 10.10
N ASN A 45 -0.05 -14.10 9.56
CA ASN A 45 -0.88 -14.72 8.52
C ASN A 45 -0.08 -14.86 7.22
N ASP A 46 -0.43 -15.86 6.43
CA ASP A 46 0.16 -16.06 5.11
C ASP A 46 -0.19 -14.90 4.14
N HIS A 47 0.59 -14.82 3.07
CA HIS A 47 0.44 -13.74 2.09
C HIS A 47 -0.93 -13.79 1.36
N GLU A 48 -1.39 -14.99 1.00
CA GLU A 48 -2.61 -15.18 0.22
C GLU A 48 -3.85 -14.76 1.03
N SER A 49 -3.96 -15.21 2.26
CA SER A 49 -5.06 -14.85 3.17
C SER A 49 -5.08 -13.35 3.46
N SER A 50 -3.92 -12.74 3.70
CA SER A 50 -3.79 -11.31 3.94
C SER A 50 -4.18 -10.48 2.71
N TRP A 51 -3.76 -10.93 1.52
CA TRP A 51 -4.13 -10.32 0.26
C TRP A 51 -5.63 -10.42 -0.02
N ASP A 52 -6.22 -11.59 0.12
CA ASP A 52 -7.64 -11.83 -0.14
C ASP A 52 -8.54 -11.01 0.78
N ALA A 53 -8.19 -10.87 2.04
CA ALA A 53 -8.91 -10.03 2.99
C ALA A 53 -8.89 -8.56 2.56
N ALA A 54 -7.70 -8.02 2.27
CA ALA A 54 -7.52 -6.64 1.82
C ALA A 54 -8.23 -6.36 0.50
N TYR A 55 -8.08 -7.25 -0.47
CA TYR A 55 -8.71 -7.11 -1.78
C TYR A 55 -10.23 -7.19 -1.70
N THR A 56 -10.77 -8.10 -0.91
CA THR A 56 -12.22 -8.23 -0.69
C THR A 56 -12.79 -6.97 -0.05
N TYR A 57 -12.07 -6.37 0.89
CA TYR A 57 -12.46 -5.11 1.50
C TYR A 57 -12.52 -3.97 0.46
N ILE A 58 -11.46 -3.78 -0.33
CA ILE A 58 -11.39 -2.75 -1.37
C ILE A 58 -12.54 -2.91 -2.38
N LYS A 59 -12.82 -4.15 -2.81
CA LYS A 59 -13.95 -4.45 -3.70
C LYS A 59 -15.30 -4.03 -3.14
N LYS A 60 -15.54 -4.33 -1.87
CA LYS A 60 -16.81 -4.00 -1.20
C LYS A 60 -16.99 -2.49 -1.06
N GLN A 61 -15.94 -1.76 -0.73
CA GLN A 61 -16.02 -0.31 -0.52
C GLN A 61 -16.25 0.49 -1.81
N LYS A 62 -15.77 0.03 -2.95
CA LYS A 62 -15.95 0.75 -4.23
C LYS A 62 -17.27 0.48 -4.93
N GLY A 63 -18.18 -0.25 -4.29
CA GLY A 63 -19.52 -0.54 -4.85
C GLY A 63 -19.43 -1.41 -6.11
N GLY A 64 -20.22 -2.47 -6.19
CA GLY A 64 -20.13 -3.55 -7.16
C GLY A 64 -20.19 -3.20 -8.66
N PHE A 65 -20.39 -1.94 -9.05
CA PHE A 65 -20.39 -1.50 -10.45
C PHE A 65 -18.99 -1.25 -11.02
N PHE A 66 -18.03 -0.85 -10.20
CA PHE A 66 -16.64 -0.64 -10.64
C PHE A 66 -15.77 -1.80 -10.14
N LYS A 67 -15.54 -2.76 -11.02
CA LYS A 67 -14.64 -3.89 -10.72
C LYS A 67 -13.22 -3.37 -10.56
N VAL A 68 -12.77 -3.27 -9.33
CA VAL A 68 -11.35 -3.02 -9.06
C VAL A 68 -10.58 -4.28 -9.45
N SER A 69 -9.66 -4.16 -10.41
CA SER A 69 -8.81 -5.29 -10.76
C SER A 69 -7.82 -5.58 -9.62
N PRO A 70 -7.41 -6.84 -9.43
CA PRO A 70 -6.41 -7.20 -8.43
C PRO A 70 -5.13 -6.37 -8.56
N LYS A 71 -4.66 -6.13 -9.79
CA LYS A 71 -3.48 -5.31 -10.07
C LYS A 71 -3.65 -3.87 -9.56
N ASN A 72 -4.81 -3.26 -9.80
CA ASN A 72 -5.08 -1.90 -9.33
C ASN A 72 -5.20 -1.84 -7.80
N ALA A 73 -5.78 -2.85 -7.17
CA ALA A 73 -5.85 -2.93 -5.72
C ALA A 73 -4.45 -3.05 -5.10
N ALA A 74 -3.60 -3.92 -5.67
CA ALA A 74 -2.21 -4.07 -5.25
C ALA A 74 -1.44 -2.76 -5.38
N ALA A 75 -1.54 -2.07 -6.52
CA ALA A 75 -0.90 -0.78 -6.72
C ALA A 75 -1.37 0.27 -5.69
N GLN A 76 -2.66 0.32 -5.37
CA GLN A 76 -3.20 1.22 -4.36
C GLN A 76 -2.70 0.91 -2.95
N ILE A 77 -2.56 -0.36 -2.58
CA ILE A 77 -1.98 -0.77 -1.30
C ILE A 77 -0.52 -0.35 -1.24
N THR A 78 0.26 -0.68 -2.26
CA THR A 78 1.69 -0.33 -2.35
C THR A 78 1.89 1.18 -2.26
N GLU A 79 1.13 1.96 -3.04
CA GLU A 79 1.19 3.42 -2.99
C GLU A 79 0.87 3.96 -1.59
N THR A 80 -0.13 3.40 -0.92
CA THR A 80 -0.51 3.82 0.42
C THR A 80 0.59 3.53 1.44
N VAL A 81 1.17 2.33 1.41
CA VAL A 81 2.25 1.93 2.32
C VAL A 81 3.48 2.82 2.13
N ILE A 82 3.84 3.12 0.88
CA ILE A 82 4.98 4.01 0.58
C ILE A 82 4.70 5.45 1.03
N ARG A 83 3.50 5.97 0.79
CA ARG A 83 3.11 7.34 1.15
C ARG A 83 3.00 7.53 2.65
N GLU A 84 2.52 6.52 3.36
CA GLU A 84 2.36 6.52 4.81
C GLU A 84 3.45 5.64 5.47
N SER A 85 4.69 5.76 4.98
CA SER A 85 5.82 4.92 5.38
C SER A 85 6.11 4.95 6.88
N GLU A 86 5.86 6.06 7.55
CA GLU A 86 6.00 6.17 9.02
C GLU A 86 5.06 5.18 9.75
N LYS A 87 3.84 5.01 9.24
CA LYS A 87 2.84 4.09 9.81
C LYS A 87 3.09 2.63 9.43
N PHE A 88 3.58 2.39 8.20
CA PHE A 88 3.65 1.06 7.60
C PHE A 88 5.08 0.58 7.35
N GLN A 89 6.08 1.12 8.07
CA GLN A 89 7.49 0.77 7.87
C GLN A 89 7.74 -0.75 7.94
N TYR A 90 7.07 -1.43 8.87
CA TYR A 90 7.15 -2.88 9.06
C TYR A 90 6.56 -3.70 7.90
N CYS A 91 5.73 -3.06 7.07
CA CYS A 91 5.01 -3.73 5.98
C CYS A 91 5.76 -3.68 4.64
N VAL A 92 6.77 -2.84 4.52
CA VAL A 92 7.48 -2.61 3.24
C VAL A 92 8.08 -3.91 2.69
N GLU A 93 8.61 -4.76 3.55
CA GLU A 93 9.19 -6.06 3.19
C GLU A 93 8.17 -7.05 2.61
N TYR A 94 6.88 -6.86 2.91
CA TYR A 94 5.80 -7.74 2.42
C TYR A 94 5.22 -7.32 1.07
N LEU A 95 5.64 -6.17 0.52
CA LEU A 95 5.07 -5.63 -0.72
C LEU A 95 5.55 -6.32 -1.99
N ASP A 96 6.74 -6.93 -1.98
CA ASP A 96 7.40 -7.46 -3.18
C ASP A 96 6.56 -8.48 -3.96
N ASN A 97 5.61 -9.15 -3.30
CA ASN A 97 4.73 -10.14 -3.91
C ASN A 97 3.25 -9.85 -3.64
N LEU A 98 2.87 -8.58 -3.52
CA LEU A 98 1.52 -8.22 -3.10
C LEU A 98 0.42 -8.80 -3.99
N HIS A 99 0.65 -8.87 -5.29
CA HIS A 99 -0.23 -9.57 -6.22
C HIS A 99 0.53 -10.69 -6.91
N PRO A 100 0.15 -11.96 -6.74
CA PRO A 100 0.82 -13.08 -7.39
C PRO A 100 0.59 -13.04 -8.90
N ASN A 101 1.32 -12.18 -9.58
CA ASN A 101 1.41 -12.21 -11.03
C ASN A 101 2.38 -13.33 -11.40
N ARG A 102 1.84 -14.55 -11.63
CA ARG A 102 2.64 -15.73 -11.99
C ARG A 102 3.59 -15.50 -13.17
N LYS A 103 3.28 -14.57 -14.07
CA LYS A 103 4.18 -14.20 -15.17
C LYS A 103 5.36 -13.39 -14.66
N LEU A 104 5.10 -12.36 -13.86
CA LEU A 104 6.15 -11.51 -13.28
C LEU A 104 7.06 -12.31 -12.34
N GLN A 105 6.50 -13.17 -11.49
CA GLN A 105 7.29 -14.05 -10.64
C GLN A 105 8.21 -14.99 -11.44
N LYS A 106 7.70 -15.56 -12.54
CA LYS A 106 8.53 -16.38 -13.42
C LYS A 106 9.64 -15.60 -14.11
N GLU A 107 9.37 -14.36 -14.50
CA GLU A 107 10.38 -13.48 -15.09
C GLU A 107 11.44 -13.09 -14.08
N LEU A 108 11.05 -12.67 -12.88
CA LEU A 108 11.97 -12.35 -11.77
C LEU A 108 12.82 -13.56 -11.37
N GLN A 109 12.22 -14.76 -11.30
CA GLN A 109 12.99 -15.99 -11.04
C GLN A 109 13.98 -16.32 -12.16
N LYS A 110 13.62 -16.07 -13.42
CA LYS A 110 14.55 -16.26 -14.54
C LYS A 110 15.71 -15.25 -14.50
N GLU A 111 15.42 -14.00 -14.16
CA GLU A 111 16.46 -12.99 -14.01
C GLU A 111 17.39 -13.28 -12.83
N ALA A 112 16.85 -13.71 -11.68
CA ALA A 112 17.65 -14.09 -10.53
C ALA A 112 18.58 -15.27 -10.87
N LYS A 113 18.07 -16.32 -11.54
CA LYS A 113 18.91 -17.46 -11.99
C LYS A 113 19.96 -17.03 -13.02
N ARG A 114 19.65 -16.05 -13.88
CA ARG A 114 20.63 -15.54 -14.85
C ARG A 114 21.75 -14.76 -14.17
N LYS A 115 21.39 -13.94 -13.17
CA LYS A 115 22.39 -13.21 -12.36
C LYS A 115 23.28 -14.16 -11.58
N GLU A 116 22.72 -15.16 -10.91
CA GLU A 116 23.47 -16.16 -10.17
C GLU A 116 24.43 -16.96 -11.08
N LYS A 117 24.00 -17.28 -12.30
CA LYS A 117 24.88 -17.95 -13.28
C LYS A 117 26.02 -17.06 -13.74
N LEU A 118 25.72 -15.78 -14.01
CA LEU A 118 26.72 -14.79 -14.43
C LEU A 118 27.76 -14.54 -13.32
N GLU A 119 27.31 -14.50 -12.09
CA GLU A 119 28.16 -14.31 -10.91
C GLU A 119 29.13 -15.50 -10.74
N LYS A 120 28.64 -16.73 -10.90
CA LYS A 120 29.47 -17.94 -10.91
C LYS A 120 30.50 -17.96 -12.05
N GLU A 121 30.09 -17.60 -13.27
CA GLU A 121 30.98 -17.51 -14.42
C GLU A 121 32.07 -16.44 -14.22
N LEU A 122 31.75 -15.35 -13.50
CA LEU A 122 32.71 -14.30 -13.15
C LEU A 122 33.70 -14.75 -12.09
N ASP A 123 33.22 -15.49 -11.08
CA ASP A 123 34.07 -16.03 -10.02
C ASP A 123 35.05 -17.09 -10.57
N GLU A 124 34.55 -18.01 -11.43
CA GLU A 124 35.38 -19.01 -12.11
C GLU A 124 36.44 -18.33 -13.01
N ALA A 125 36.06 -17.28 -13.76
CA ALA A 125 37.02 -16.54 -14.59
C ALA A 125 38.08 -15.77 -13.77
N ASN A 126 37.72 -15.29 -12.58
CA ASN A 126 38.67 -14.64 -11.68
C ASN A 126 39.60 -15.62 -11.01
N GLU A 127 39.17 -16.84 -10.71
CA GLU A 127 40.04 -17.91 -10.18
C GLU A 127 41.09 -18.31 -11.23
N ASP A 128 40.68 -18.55 -12.48
CA ASP A 128 41.59 -18.88 -13.60
C ASP A 128 42.66 -17.80 -13.82
N LEU A 129 42.23 -16.50 -13.79
CA LEU A 129 43.16 -15.37 -13.92
C LEU A 129 44.18 -15.30 -12.76
N SER A 130 43.73 -15.64 -11.57
CA SER A 130 44.62 -15.61 -10.39
C SER A 130 45.66 -16.72 -10.40
N GLU A 131 45.35 -17.91 -10.89
CA GLU A 131 46.28 -19.01 -11.06
C GLU A 131 47.33 -18.68 -12.15
N GLU A 132 46.89 -18.15 -13.30
CA GLU A 132 47.82 -17.78 -14.38
C GLU A 132 48.81 -16.67 -13.98
N VAL A 133 48.39 -15.74 -13.14
CA VAL A 133 49.25 -14.66 -12.61
C VAL A 133 50.31 -15.21 -11.62
N ILE A 134 49.91 -16.13 -10.75
CA ILE A 134 50.81 -16.73 -9.77
C ILE A 134 51.92 -17.55 -10.48
N ASP A 135 51.57 -18.30 -11.52
CA ASP A 135 52.55 -19.14 -12.25
C ASP A 135 53.56 -18.30 -13.05
N ARG A 136 53.20 -17.10 -13.52
CA ARG A 136 54.09 -16.16 -14.22
C ARG A 136 55.14 -15.48 -13.32
N TYR A 137 54.87 -15.33 -12.04
CA TYR A 137 55.76 -14.63 -11.11
C TYR A 137 56.46 -15.55 -10.11
N SER A 138 56.32 -16.85 -10.28
CA SER A 138 56.95 -17.88 -9.43
C SER A 138 58.31 -18.31 -9.97
N TYR A 139 59.25 -17.34 -10.11
CA TYR A 139 60.67 -17.60 -10.39
C TYR A 139 61.54 -17.00 -9.32
#